data_fd7f65c5d98944b33749b38a5c394d9f
#
_entry.id   fd7f65c5d98944b33749b38a5c394d9f
#
_cell.length_a   1.000
_cell.length_b   1.000
_cell.length_c   1.000
_cell.angle_alpha   90.00
_cell.angle_beta   90.00
_cell.angle_gamma   90.00
#
_symmetry.space_group_name_H-M   'P 1'
#
loop_
_entity.id
_entity.type
_entity.pdbx_description
1 polymer ?
#
loop_
_entity_poly.entity_id
_entity_poly.type
_entity_poly.pdbx_seq_one_letter_code
_entity_poly.pdbx_strand_id
1 'polypeptide(L)'
;MLPTTPFDNKVDRQSINPRLQAFEKFISGMYLGEIVRNILLSLIDAAPKPLLFNGRSSGPLNTHYGLDTAIMSEVEDAWESGRVPVVPVANPDVPESKANGISAKETEADVPDWQSAHFTDLDKLSADDIARLERIQGIIVQRLALDPADVSLHDAAVVRWASSLVANRAARLSGCAVAAVLVQTGRAKLGGGFATDEEKISIGVDGR
;
A
#
# COMPACT_ATOMS: atom_id res chain seq x y z
N MET A 1 -19.32 -8.93 -7.66
CA MET A 1 -19.29 -7.57 -7.09
C MET A 1 -17.97 -7.42 -6.35
N LEU A 2 -17.19 -6.37 -6.60
CA LEU A 2 -15.95 -6.15 -5.86
C LEU A 2 -16.27 -5.84 -4.39
N PRO A 3 -15.52 -6.40 -3.43
CA PRO A 3 -15.72 -6.10 -2.02
C PRO A 3 -15.36 -4.64 -1.74
N THR A 4 -16.33 -3.86 -1.27
CA THR A 4 -16.15 -2.45 -0.94
C THR A 4 -16.13 -2.25 0.57
N THR A 5 -15.33 -1.30 1.03
CA THR A 5 -15.32 -0.83 2.41
C THR A 5 -16.21 0.42 2.57
N PRO A 6 -16.55 0.82 3.79
CA PRO A 6 -17.23 2.11 4.03
C PRO A 6 -16.44 3.31 3.46
N PHE A 7 -15.11 3.23 3.44
CA PHE A 7 -14.22 4.27 2.93
C PHE A 7 -14.32 4.38 1.40
N ASP A 8 -14.31 3.25 0.69
CA ASP A 8 -14.54 3.22 -0.76
C ASP A 8 -15.89 3.81 -1.13
N ASN A 9 -16.94 3.43 -0.39
CA ASN A 9 -18.29 3.93 -0.61
C ASN A 9 -18.38 5.44 -0.35
N LYS A 10 -17.60 5.97 0.59
CA LYS A 10 -17.53 7.42 0.86
C LYS A 10 -16.86 8.14 -0.30
N VAL A 11 -15.70 7.64 -0.77
CA VAL A 11 -14.98 8.18 -1.93
C VAL A 11 -15.88 8.14 -3.18
N ASP A 12 -16.56 7.02 -3.43
CA ASP A 12 -17.47 6.90 -4.57
C ASP A 12 -18.59 7.93 -4.55
N ARG A 13 -19.27 8.08 -3.41
CA ARG A 13 -20.37 9.05 -3.26
C ARG A 13 -19.94 10.50 -3.44
N GLN A 14 -18.71 10.81 -3.04
CA GLN A 14 -18.14 12.17 -3.11
C GLN A 14 -17.36 12.44 -4.41
N SER A 15 -17.20 11.43 -5.27
CA SER A 15 -16.54 11.59 -6.56
C SER A 15 -17.42 12.32 -7.57
N ILE A 16 -16.80 12.79 -8.64
CA ILE A 16 -17.50 13.47 -9.75
C ILE A 16 -18.47 12.56 -10.50
N ASN A 17 -18.26 11.24 -10.42
CA ASN A 17 -19.03 10.20 -11.13
C ASN A 17 -19.46 9.06 -10.18
N PRO A 18 -20.37 9.31 -9.22
CA PRO A 18 -20.82 8.29 -8.28
C PRO A 18 -21.39 7.05 -9.00
N ARG A 19 -21.06 5.87 -8.49
CA ARG A 19 -21.46 4.55 -9.00
C ARG A 19 -20.89 4.17 -10.37
N LEU A 20 -20.02 5.00 -10.93
CA LEU A 20 -19.31 4.71 -12.18
C LEU A 20 -17.83 4.48 -11.90
N GLN A 21 -17.15 3.73 -12.77
CA GLN A 21 -15.71 3.50 -12.72
C GLN A 21 -15.21 2.98 -11.37
N ALA A 22 -15.96 2.09 -10.71
CA ALA A 22 -15.63 1.58 -9.39
C ALA A 22 -14.24 0.96 -9.31
N PHE A 23 -13.82 0.22 -10.36
CA PHE A 23 -12.51 -0.41 -10.40
C PHE A 23 -11.37 0.63 -10.41
N GLU A 24 -11.50 1.68 -11.21
CA GLU A 24 -10.53 2.78 -11.24
C GLU A 24 -10.37 3.42 -9.86
N LYS A 25 -11.46 3.61 -9.12
CA LYS A 25 -11.44 4.19 -7.76
C LYS A 25 -10.70 3.33 -6.74
N PHE A 26 -10.54 2.02 -7.01
CA PHE A 26 -9.78 1.13 -6.13
C PHE A 26 -8.28 1.10 -6.43
N ILE A 27 -7.86 1.48 -7.65
CA ILE A 27 -6.49 1.29 -8.09
C ILE A 27 -5.77 2.57 -8.52
N SER A 28 -6.51 3.60 -8.92
CA SER A 28 -5.90 4.84 -9.40
C SER A 28 -5.33 5.68 -8.28
N GLY A 29 -4.11 6.17 -8.47
CA GLY A 29 -3.41 7.05 -7.55
C GLY A 29 -4.23 8.28 -7.14
N MET A 30 -5.11 8.79 -8.02
CA MET A 30 -6.00 9.90 -7.71
C MET A 30 -6.90 9.63 -6.49
N TYR A 31 -7.29 8.38 -6.26
CA TYR A 31 -8.25 8.03 -5.20
C TYR A 31 -7.60 7.37 -3.97
N LEU A 32 -6.41 6.78 -4.10
CA LEU A 32 -5.79 6.03 -3.00
C LEU A 32 -5.52 6.91 -1.78
N GLY A 33 -4.98 8.11 -2.00
CA GLY A 33 -4.78 9.09 -0.93
C GLY A 33 -6.07 9.46 -0.22
N GLU A 34 -7.17 9.64 -0.98
CA GLU A 34 -8.48 9.97 -0.40
C GLU A 34 -9.07 8.82 0.42
N ILE A 35 -8.82 7.56 0.02
CA ILE A 35 -9.20 6.39 0.82
C ILE A 35 -8.43 6.39 2.14
N VAL A 36 -7.11 6.59 2.11
CA VAL A 36 -6.28 6.69 3.32
C VAL A 36 -6.76 7.85 4.19
N ARG A 37 -6.98 9.04 3.63
CA ARG A 37 -7.50 10.19 4.38
C ARG A 37 -8.78 9.86 5.13
N ASN A 38 -9.73 9.18 4.50
CA ASN A 38 -10.98 8.78 5.14
C ASN A 38 -10.77 7.74 6.26
N ILE A 39 -9.78 6.84 6.12
CA ILE A 39 -9.38 5.92 7.19
C ILE A 39 -8.83 6.72 8.38
N LEU A 40 -7.87 7.63 8.13
CA LEU A 40 -7.27 8.42 9.20
C LEU A 40 -8.31 9.28 9.93
N LEU A 41 -9.22 9.93 9.21
CA LEU A 41 -10.31 10.69 9.83
C LEU A 41 -11.18 9.81 10.73
N SER A 42 -11.48 8.58 10.33
CA SER A 42 -12.27 7.67 11.17
C SER A 42 -11.55 7.26 12.46
N LEU A 43 -10.22 7.25 12.45
CA LEU A 43 -9.41 6.97 13.64
C LEU A 43 -9.26 8.21 14.53
N ILE A 44 -9.19 9.40 13.94
CA ILE A 44 -9.19 10.68 14.67
C ILE A 44 -10.52 10.86 15.40
N ASP A 45 -11.64 10.55 14.74
CA ASP A 45 -13.00 10.71 15.26
C ASP A 45 -13.49 9.51 16.08
N ALA A 46 -12.60 8.53 16.37
CA ALA A 46 -12.99 7.32 17.07
C ALA A 46 -13.51 7.62 18.49
N ALA A 47 -14.60 6.95 18.88
CA ALA A 47 -15.19 7.07 20.20
C ALA A 47 -15.02 5.76 20.98
N PRO A 48 -14.88 5.79 22.30
CA PRO A 48 -14.93 6.94 23.21
C PRO A 48 -13.63 7.76 23.27
N LYS A 49 -12.54 7.30 22.64
CA LYS A 49 -11.23 7.96 22.66
C LYS A 49 -10.66 7.97 21.23
N PRO A 50 -10.10 9.11 20.78
CA PRO A 50 -9.34 9.17 19.55
C PRO A 50 -8.22 8.14 19.51
N LEU A 51 -8.00 7.53 18.34
CA LEU A 51 -6.96 6.53 18.13
C LEU A 51 -5.76 7.08 17.37
N LEU A 52 -5.85 8.31 16.87
CA LEU A 52 -4.82 8.93 16.02
C LEU A 52 -4.71 10.42 16.33
N PHE A 53 -3.47 10.93 16.34
CA PHE A 53 -3.11 12.36 16.46
C PHE A 53 -3.78 13.07 17.66
N ASN A 54 -3.97 12.39 18.77
CA ASN A 54 -4.68 12.93 19.94
C ASN A 54 -6.08 13.52 19.60
N GLY A 55 -6.72 13.07 18.52
CA GLY A 55 -7.97 13.63 18.02
C GLY A 55 -7.83 14.96 17.29
N ARG A 56 -6.62 15.36 16.95
CA ARG A 56 -6.37 16.60 16.21
C ARG A 56 -6.42 16.33 14.71
N SER A 57 -7.08 17.23 13.99
CA SER A 57 -7.12 17.23 12.55
C SER A 57 -6.44 18.48 11.99
N SER A 58 -6.19 18.51 10.70
CA SER A 58 -5.48 19.61 10.02
C SER A 58 -6.18 20.04 8.74
N GLY A 59 -5.73 21.14 8.14
CA GLY A 59 -6.26 21.62 6.86
C GLY A 59 -6.25 20.56 5.77
N PRO A 60 -5.11 19.91 5.47
CA PRO A 60 -5.06 18.80 4.49
C PRO A 60 -6.02 17.65 4.81
N LEU A 61 -6.10 17.23 6.06
CA LEU A 61 -7.01 16.14 6.45
C LEU A 61 -8.48 16.53 6.33
N ASN A 62 -8.83 17.80 6.55
CA ASN A 62 -10.21 18.29 6.44
C ASN A 62 -10.61 18.70 5.01
N THR A 63 -9.64 18.78 4.09
CA THR A 63 -9.89 19.11 2.70
C THR A 63 -10.11 17.84 1.89
N HIS A 64 -11.15 17.81 1.05
CA HIS A 64 -11.40 16.70 0.13
C HIS A 64 -10.23 16.56 -0.86
N TYR A 65 -9.69 15.36 -1.01
CA TYR A 65 -8.43 15.06 -1.72
C TYR A 65 -7.20 15.82 -1.18
N GLY A 66 -7.23 16.30 0.05
CA GLY A 66 -6.11 17.02 0.66
C GLY A 66 -4.95 16.15 1.11
N LEU A 67 -5.11 14.82 1.16
CA LEU A 67 -4.01 13.88 1.32
C LEU A 67 -3.56 13.41 -0.06
N ASP A 68 -2.42 13.93 -0.51
CA ASP A 68 -1.79 13.53 -1.77
C ASP A 68 -1.31 12.07 -1.67
N THR A 69 -1.60 11.27 -2.69
CA THR A 69 -1.13 9.87 -2.77
C THR A 69 0.39 9.74 -2.74
N ALA A 70 1.14 10.76 -3.16
CA ALA A 70 2.59 10.82 -3.05
C ALA A 70 3.08 10.61 -1.60
N ILE A 71 2.29 11.03 -0.60
CA ILE A 71 2.61 10.82 0.81
C ILE A 71 2.74 9.32 1.13
N MET A 72 1.90 8.48 0.53
CA MET A 72 1.96 7.03 0.73
C MET A 72 3.30 6.46 0.25
N SER A 73 3.81 6.93 -0.90
CA SER A 73 5.11 6.54 -1.43
C SER A 73 6.25 7.06 -0.55
N GLU A 74 6.20 8.32 -0.13
CA GLU A 74 7.19 8.91 0.77
C GLU A 74 7.29 8.16 2.11
N VAL A 75 6.17 7.73 2.66
CA VAL A 75 6.09 6.93 3.89
C VAL A 75 6.71 5.55 3.69
N GLU A 76 6.44 4.89 2.57
CA GLU A 76 7.01 3.57 2.28
C GLU A 76 8.51 3.68 1.96
N ASP A 77 8.94 4.67 1.19
CA ASP A 77 10.34 4.93 0.91
C ASP A 77 11.14 5.21 2.19
N ALA A 78 10.56 5.96 3.13
CA ALA A 78 11.18 6.23 4.43
C ALA A 78 11.32 4.96 5.28
N TRP A 79 10.39 4.02 5.14
CA TRP A 79 10.47 2.73 5.80
C TRP A 79 11.49 1.80 5.14
N GLU A 80 11.51 1.72 3.82
CA GLU A 80 12.41 0.86 3.07
C GLU A 80 13.85 1.40 3.04
N SER A 81 14.03 2.72 3.20
CA SER A 81 15.35 3.34 3.23
C SER A 81 16.18 2.77 4.40
N GLY A 82 17.32 2.18 4.07
CA GLY A 82 18.18 1.47 5.02
C GLY A 82 18.05 -0.05 5.00
N ARG A 83 17.04 -0.62 4.35
CA ARG A 83 17.08 -2.04 4.00
C ARG A 83 18.12 -2.25 2.91
N VAL A 84 19.12 -3.07 3.19
CA VAL A 84 20.03 -3.57 2.14
C VAL A 84 19.15 -4.42 1.22
N PRO A 85 19.10 -4.13 -0.11
CA PRO A 85 18.37 -4.98 -1.02
C PRO A 85 18.95 -6.41 -0.89
N VAL A 86 18.11 -7.36 -0.50
CA VAL A 86 18.47 -8.78 -0.61
C VAL A 86 18.48 -9.07 -2.10
N VAL A 87 19.64 -8.86 -2.72
CA VAL A 87 19.85 -9.35 -4.08
C VAL A 87 19.79 -10.86 -3.97
N PRO A 88 18.86 -11.53 -4.67
CA PRO A 88 18.87 -12.99 -4.72
C PRO A 88 20.26 -13.39 -5.21
N VAL A 89 21.05 -14.06 -4.39
CA VAL A 89 22.34 -14.61 -4.81
C VAL A 89 22.00 -15.59 -5.92
N ALA A 90 22.28 -15.22 -7.16
CA ALA A 90 22.19 -16.13 -8.28
C ALA A 90 23.06 -17.33 -7.94
N ASN A 91 22.43 -18.47 -7.69
CA ASN A 91 23.13 -19.71 -7.41
C ASN A 91 23.81 -20.11 -8.72
N PRO A 92 25.16 -20.08 -8.84
CA PRO A 92 25.86 -20.30 -10.11
C PRO A 92 25.66 -21.70 -10.69
N ASP A 93 25.05 -22.61 -9.93
CA ASP A 93 24.82 -24.01 -10.32
C ASP A 93 23.41 -24.29 -10.88
N VAL A 94 22.56 -23.26 -11.06
CA VAL A 94 21.22 -23.44 -11.67
C VAL A 94 21.27 -22.94 -13.11
N PRO A 95 21.09 -23.83 -14.12
CA PRO A 95 21.04 -23.39 -15.51
C PRO A 95 19.90 -22.39 -15.73
N GLU A 96 20.17 -21.31 -16.43
CA GLU A 96 19.24 -20.19 -16.71
C GLU A 96 17.88 -20.62 -17.30
N SER A 97 17.79 -21.81 -17.87
CA SER A 97 16.54 -22.34 -18.45
C SER A 97 15.46 -22.73 -17.44
N LYS A 98 15.78 -22.76 -16.14
CA LYS A 98 14.79 -23.08 -15.07
C LYS A 98 14.39 -21.87 -14.23
N ALA A 99 14.94 -20.69 -14.48
CA ALA A 99 14.67 -19.48 -13.70
C ALA A 99 13.33 -18.81 -14.07
N ASN A 100 12.62 -19.27 -15.09
CA ASN A 100 11.33 -18.70 -15.54
C ASN A 100 10.11 -19.43 -15.01
N GLY A 101 10.28 -20.43 -14.15
CA GLY A 101 9.18 -21.03 -13.40
C GLY A 101 9.12 -20.37 -12.04
N ILE A 102 8.29 -19.35 -11.87
CA ILE A 102 7.83 -18.96 -10.53
C ILE A 102 6.99 -20.16 -10.06
N SER A 103 7.68 -21.12 -9.47
CA SER A 103 7.04 -22.12 -8.64
C SER A 103 6.46 -21.34 -7.46
N ALA A 104 5.15 -21.28 -7.39
CA ALA A 104 4.42 -20.77 -6.24
C ALA A 104 4.61 -21.73 -5.04
N LYS A 105 5.84 -21.85 -4.57
CA LYS A 105 6.17 -22.06 -3.19
C LYS A 105 6.53 -20.68 -2.67
N GLU A 106 5.49 -19.88 -2.39
CA GLU A 106 5.58 -18.86 -1.37
C GLU A 106 6.10 -19.57 -0.13
N THR A 107 7.39 -19.50 0.09
CA THR A 107 7.94 -19.72 1.43
C THR A 107 7.30 -18.65 2.27
N GLU A 108 6.67 -19.02 3.38
CA GLU A 108 6.02 -18.14 4.37
C GLU A 108 6.92 -16.98 4.85
N ALA A 109 8.15 -16.87 4.36
CA ALA A 109 9.15 -15.84 4.70
C ALA A 109 9.03 -14.54 3.89
N ASP A 110 8.26 -14.49 2.79
CA ASP A 110 8.15 -13.32 1.90
C ASP A 110 6.77 -12.62 1.92
N VAL A 111 5.86 -13.05 2.76
CA VAL A 111 4.69 -12.25 3.07
C VAL A 111 5.17 -11.16 4.02
N PRO A 112 5.08 -9.86 3.62
CA PRO A 112 5.39 -8.79 4.56
C PRO A 112 4.54 -9.04 5.80
N ASP A 113 5.19 -9.17 6.95
CA ASP A 113 4.57 -9.51 8.23
C ASP A 113 3.70 -8.35 8.77
N TRP A 114 2.78 -7.87 7.92
CA TRP A 114 1.78 -6.89 8.31
C TRP A 114 0.72 -7.48 9.25
N GLN A 115 0.64 -8.83 9.34
CA GLN A 115 -0.26 -9.52 10.27
C GLN A 115 0.36 -9.68 11.66
N SER A 116 1.67 -9.70 11.76
CA SER A 116 2.38 -9.81 13.03
C SER A 116 2.88 -8.47 13.58
N ALA A 117 2.74 -7.36 12.84
CA ALA A 117 2.99 -6.04 13.39
C ALA A 117 1.92 -5.72 14.46
N HIS A 118 2.13 -6.29 15.64
CA HIS A 118 1.44 -5.87 16.84
C HIS A 118 1.84 -4.42 17.12
N PHE A 119 1.07 -3.47 16.58
CA PHE A 119 1.27 -2.02 16.78
C PHE A 119 1.26 -1.57 18.24
N THR A 120 1.04 -2.50 19.17
CA THR A 120 0.94 -2.23 20.59
C THR A 120 2.27 -2.32 21.35
N ASP A 121 3.31 -2.88 20.77
CA ASP A 121 4.59 -3.13 21.47
C ASP A 121 5.75 -2.35 20.83
N LEU A 122 5.69 -1.01 20.89
CA LEU A 122 6.82 -0.15 20.50
C LEU A 122 8.10 -0.50 21.27
N ASP A 123 7.98 -1.06 22.48
CA ASP A 123 9.11 -1.49 23.32
C ASP A 123 9.89 -2.67 22.74
N LYS A 124 9.35 -3.37 21.74
CA LYS A 124 10.00 -4.51 21.06
C LYS A 124 10.63 -4.15 19.72
N LEU A 125 10.49 -2.90 19.27
CA LEU A 125 11.05 -2.43 18.02
C LEU A 125 12.57 -2.35 18.10
N SER A 126 13.24 -2.65 16.99
CA SER A 126 14.66 -2.39 16.85
C SER A 126 14.94 -0.89 16.82
N ALA A 127 16.16 -0.47 17.17
CA ALA A 127 16.57 0.93 17.04
C ALA A 127 16.44 1.44 15.59
N ASP A 128 16.62 0.55 14.61
CA ASP A 128 16.47 0.87 13.21
C ASP A 128 15.01 1.11 12.82
N ASP A 129 14.06 0.31 13.33
CA ASP A 129 12.63 0.52 13.11
C ASP A 129 12.14 1.82 13.77
N ILE A 130 12.66 2.16 14.95
CA ILE A 130 12.38 3.43 15.60
C ILE A 130 12.84 4.60 14.71
N ALA A 131 14.08 4.55 14.22
CA ALA A 131 14.61 5.59 13.34
C ALA A 131 13.81 5.73 12.02
N ARG A 132 13.24 4.63 11.50
CA ARG A 132 12.32 4.65 10.35
C ARG A 132 11.01 5.33 10.69
N LEU A 133 10.42 5.00 11.85
CA LEU A 133 9.18 5.63 12.31
C LEU A 133 9.37 7.12 12.60
N GLU A 134 10.52 7.55 13.10
CA GLU A 134 10.86 8.97 13.29
C GLU A 134 10.89 9.72 11.95
N ARG A 135 11.45 9.11 10.88
CA ARG A 135 11.41 9.70 9.54
C ARG A 135 9.97 9.84 9.03
N ILE A 136 9.15 8.79 9.21
CA ILE A 136 7.73 8.81 8.83
C ILE A 136 6.97 9.87 9.61
N GLN A 137 7.22 9.99 10.92
CA GLN A 137 6.64 11.04 11.76
C GLN A 137 6.96 12.43 11.21
N GLY A 138 8.20 12.69 10.80
CA GLY A 138 8.61 13.95 10.17
C GLY A 138 7.84 14.23 8.87
N ILE A 139 7.65 13.22 8.01
CA ILE A 139 6.85 13.35 6.78
C ILE A 139 5.39 13.71 7.11
N ILE A 140 4.79 13.01 8.07
CA ILE A 140 3.39 13.25 8.49
C ILE A 140 3.22 14.68 9.00
N VAL A 141 4.08 15.12 9.91
CA VAL A 141 4.07 16.48 10.46
C VAL A 141 4.14 17.51 9.33
N GLN A 142 5.09 17.35 8.43
CA GLN A 142 5.30 18.30 7.34
C GLN A 142 4.18 18.28 6.30
N ARG A 143 3.80 17.10 5.83
CA ARG A 143 2.86 16.93 4.70
C ARG A 143 1.41 17.13 5.09
N LEU A 144 1.05 16.76 6.33
CA LEU A 144 -0.31 16.93 6.85
C LEU A 144 -0.47 18.19 7.69
N ALA A 145 0.58 19.01 7.86
CA ALA A 145 0.56 20.25 8.63
C ALA A 145 0.00 20.04 10.06
N LEU A 146 0.47 18.99 10.73
CA LEU A 146 0.13 18.67 12.12
C LEU A 146 1.19 19.26 13.07
N ASP A 147 0.79 19.50 14.33
CA ASP A 147 1.74 19.85 15.37
C ASP A 147 2.60 18.61 15.71
N PRO A 148 3.94 18.74 15.79
CA PRO A 148 4.81 17.63 16.21
C PRO A 148 4.40 16.99 17.56
N ALA A 149 3.84 17.78 18.47
CA ALA A 149 3.37 17.29 19.77
C ALA A 149 2.15 16.36 19.68
N ASP A 150 1.39 16.43 18.59
CA ASP A 150 0.19 15.61 18.37
C ASP A 150 0.48 14.33 17.57
N VAL A 151 1.71 14.12 17.08
CA VAL A 151 2.08 12.96 16.27
C VAL A 151 3.09 12.10 17.01
N SER A 152 2.68 10.93 17.45
CA SER A 152 3.54 9.94 18.10
C SER A 152 4.16 8.96 17.10
N LEU A 153 5.14 8.14 17.52
CA LEU A 153 5.66 7.03 16.70
C LEU A 153 4.58 5.98 16.43
N HIS A 154 3.64 5.79 17.35
CA HIS A 154 2.49 4.92 17.13
C HIS A 154 1.62 5.45 15.99
N ASP A 155 1.38 6.76 15.92
CA ASP A 155 0.63 7.37 14.83
C ASP A 155 1.35 7.17 13.49
N ALA A 156 2.67 7.31 13.46
CA ALA A 156 3.49 7.04 12.28
C ALA A 156 3.34 5.59 11.80
N ALA A 157 3.35 4.64 12.72
CA ALA A 157 3.13 3.23 12.40
C ALA A 157 1.71 2.97 11.84
N VAL A 158 0.68 3.59 12.44
CA VAL A 158 -0.71 3.48 11.97
C VAL A 158 -0.90 4.07 10.59
N VAL A 159 -0.32 5.26 10.30
CA VAL A 159 -0.39 5.89 8.98
C VAL A 159 0.28 5.00 7.93
N ARG A 160 1.48 4.48 8.22
CA ARG A 160 2.16 3.55 7.34
C ARG A 160 1.32 2.30 7.08
N TRP A 161 0.77 1.68 8.12
CA TRP A 161 -0.09 0.51 7.99
C TRP A 161 -1.32 0.77 7.11
N ALA A 162 -2.03 1.88 7.32
CA ALA A 162 -3.18 2.25 6.51
C ALA A 162 -2.80 2.47 5.04
N SER A 163 -1.69 3.15 4.78
CA SER A 163 -1.15 3.38 3.44
C SER A 163 -0.78 2.07 2.76
N SER A 164 -0.08 1.19 3.45
CA SER A 164 0.33 -0.13 2.94
C SER A 164 -0.87 -1.02 2.62
N LEU A 165 -1.91 -1.05 3.46
CA LEU A 165 -3.14 -1.81 3.18
C LEU A 165 -3.81 -1.36 1.89
N VAL A 166 -3.95 -0.04 1.70
CA VAL A 166 -4.60 0.53 0.51
C VAL A 166 -3.76 0.27 -0.74
N ALA A 167 -2.44 0.49 -0.66
CA ALA A 167 -1.52 0.26 -1.77
C ALA A 167 -1.46 -1.23 -2.18
N ASN A 168 -1.32 -2.15 -1.22
CA ASN A 168 -1.30 -3.58 -1.48
C ASN A 168 -2.61 -4.08 -2.13
N ARG A 169 -3.75 -3.58 -1.66
CA ARG A 169 -5.03 -3.90 -2.28
C ARG A 169 -5.08 -3.43 -3.73
N ALA A 170 -4.68 -2.19 -3.99
CA ALA A 170 -4.64 -1.62 -5.33
C ALA A 170 -3.72 -2.42 -6.26
N ALA A 171 -2.53 -2.76 -5.81
CA ALA A 171 -1.56 -3.55 -6.57
C ALA A 171 -2.11 -4.95 -6.92
N ARG A 172 -2.72 -5.64 -5.95
CA ARG A 172 -3.33 -6.96 -6.17
C ARG A 172 -4.48 -6.91 -7.17
N LEU A 173 -5.36 -5.92 -7.08
CA LEU A 173 -6.46 -5.74 -8.02
C LEU A 173 -5.97 -5.41 -9.42
N SER A 174 -4.94 -4.57 -9.56
CA SER A 174 -4.29 -4.29 -10.84
C SER A 174 -3.66 -5.54 -11.44
N GLY A 175 -2.95 -6.33 -10.62
CA GLY A 175 -2.39 -7.62 -11.04
C GLY A 175 -3.45 -8.61 -11.51
N CYS A 176 -4.61 -8.67 -10.84
CA CYS A 176 -5.73 -9.49 -11.28
C CYS A 176 -6.26 -9.06 -12.65
N ALA A 177 -6.37 -7.75 -12.90
CA ALA A 177 -6.82 -7.24 -14.21
C ALA A 177 -5.83 -7.61 -15.32
N VAL A 178 -4.53 -7.45 -15.09
CA VAL A 178 -3.48 -7.85 -16.03
C VAL A 178 -3.53 -9.35 -16.30
N ALA A 179 -3.61 -10.17 -15.25
CA ALA A 179 -3.71 -11.62 -15.40
C ALA A 179 -4.94 -12.04 -16.19
N ALA A 180 -6.09 -11.41 -15.96
CA ALA A 180 -7.32 -11.68 -16.69
C ALA A 180 -7.16 -11.39 -18.18
N VAL A 181 -6.53 -10.27 -18.55
CA VAL A 181 -6.25 -9.92 -19.95
C VAL A 181 -5.30 -10.94 -20.60
N LEU A 182 -4.23 -11.34 -19.91
CA LEU A 182 -3.28 -12.32 -20.44
C LEU A 182 -3.94 -13.69 -20.67
N VAL A 183 -4.77 -14.15 -19.75
CA VAL A 183 -5.52 -15.41 -19.91
C VAL A 183 -6.54 -15.28 -21.03
N GLN A 184 -7.31 -14.20 -21.09
CA GLN A 184 -8.33 -13.98 -22.10
C GLN A 184 -7.76 -13.88 -23.51
N THR A 185 -6.55 -13.33 -23.64
CA THR A 185 -5.84 -13.23 -24.93
C THR A 185 -5.05 -14.50 -25.31
N GLY A 186 -5.13 -15.54 -24.48
CA GLY A 186 -4.43 -16.81 -24.70
C GLY A 186 -2.91 -16.76 -24.49
N ARG A 187 -2.39 -15.70 -23.89
CA ARG A 187 -0.94 -15.54 -23.63
C ARG A 187 -0.49 -16.19 -22.33
N ALA A 188 -1.40 -16.42 -21.40
CA ALA A 188 -1.13 -17.16 -20.17
C ALA A 188 -2.19 -18.23 -19.93
N LYS A 189 -1.86 -19.23 -19.12
CA LYS A 189 -2.79 -20.31 -18.73
C LYS A 189 -3.37 -20.03 -17.35
N LEU A 190 -4.62 -20.39 -17.14
CA LEU A 190 -5.23 -20.39 -15.82
C LEU A 190 -4.45 -21.35 -14.90
N GLY A 191 -4.04 -20.88 -13.73
CA GLY A 191 -3.17 -21.66 -12.83
C GLY A 191 -1.67 -21.40 -13.00
N GLY A 192 -1.28 -20.52 -13.92
CA GLY A 192 0.09 -20.09 -14.15
C GLY A 192 0.76 -20.70 -15.39
N GLY A 193 1.88 -20.12 -15.77
CA GLY A 193 2.65 -20.49 -16.96
C GLY A 193 2.20 -19.77 -18.23
N PHE A 194 3.13 -19.70 -19.19
CA PHE A 194 2.89 -19.09 -20.50
C PHE A 194 2.19 -20.09 -21.43
N ALA A 195 1.39 -19.57 -22.35
CA ALA A 195 0.71 -20.40 -23.34
C ALA A 195 1.68 -20.98 -24.38
N THR A 196 2.76 -20.24 -24.71
CA THR A 196 3.84 -20.62 -25.61
C THR A 196 5.19 -20.24 -25.01
N ASP A 197 6.22 -21.04 -25.22
CA ASP A 197 7.58 -20.79 -24.70
C ASP A 197 8.37 -19.72 -25.48
N GLU A 198 7.79 -19.15 -26.54
CA GLU A 198 8.55 -18.39 -27.53
C GLU A 198 8.39 -16.87 -27.45
N GLU A 199 7.41 -16.34 -26.71
CA GLU A 199 7.19 -14.88 -26.67
C GLU A 199 7.37 -14.30 -25.25
N LYS A 200 8.34 -13.40 -25.12
CA LYS A 200 8.43 -12.53 -23.93
C LYS A 200 7.25 -11.56 -23.93
N ILE A 201 6.49 -11.58 -22.85
CA ILE A 201 5.40 -10.64 -22.63
C ILE A 201 5.97 -9.43 -21.88
N SER A 202 5.77 -8.24 -22.44
CA SER A 202 6.08 -6.98 -21.77
C SER A 202 4.79 -6.32 -21.32
N ILE A 203 4.73 -5.92 -20.05
CA ILE A 203 3.63 -5.18 -19.46
C ILE A 203 4.12 -3.79 -19.12
N GLY A 204 3.61 -2.78 -19.80
CA GLY A 204 3.85 -1.39 -19.46
C GLY A 204 2.87 -0.95 -18.38
N VAL A 205 3.39 -0.32 -17.33
CA VAL A 205 2.58 0.34 -16.31
C VAL A 205 2.94 1.81 -16.33
N ASP A 206 1.94 2.66 -16.57
CA ASP A 206 2.07 4.11 -16.48
C ASP A 206 1.42 4.56 -15.17
N GLY A 207 2.18 5.30 -14.36
CA GLY A 207 1.73 5.86 -13.10
C GLY A 207 2.41 7.20 -12.85
N ARG A 208 1.66 8.16 -12.35
CA ARG A 208 2.16 9.44 -11.87
C ARG A 208 2.02 9.50 -10.37
#